data_6fb472fbe83d066823477cdc4d06d272
#
_entry.id   6fb472fbe83d066823477cdc4d06d272
#
_cell.length_a   1.000
_cell.length_b   1.000
_cell.length_c   1.000
_cell.angle_alpha   90.00
_cell.angle_beta   90.00
_cell.angle_gamma   90.00
#
_symmetry.space_group_name_H-M   'P 1'
#
loop_
_entity.id
_entity.type
_entity.pdbx_description
1 polymer ?
#
loop_
_entity_poly.entity_id
_entity_poly.type
_entity_poly.pdbx_seq_one_letter_code
_entity_poly.pdbx_strand_id
1 'polypeptide(L)'
;MMQKIISVLFIAFVSFAAFAQNNPEKKSLTLFTVNNNPVSTDEFLHLYRKNSLNRSEKATEQAVKEYLDLLINFKLKIAEAQARGLDTTQKFNKEFKTYREELKRPYRAEPDALDKLTKDTYQRLTEEIKASHILIMVKPESPPADTLVAYEKINQIRNRVVQGESFDKLAAEVSEDPSAKYNFGSLGYFTAMQMVYPFEEAAYRTKPGEVSSIVRTQFGYHIIKVYDRQPARGEVEVSHILLRASSPDDSKVKGKIFDVYDQLKAGRNWDEVCKEYSEDASTKNSGGRLRPFGVGALASVPEFEAMAFSMKQTGDISDPFQSNIGWHIIRLEKKIPLMPFSEMEPALKRRLSRDERLQISKQALSDKRKRDYQFSEDRIVKDNIFALADSSLIKGRWKFNGSEEVKAQTLFSLQNKAVTVAEFIQYIQANQSPTSTTPSLYMKQLYDGFTEEKVMMAEEEKLLREHPEFKNLLTEYREGILLFDIMEKEVWNRASEDTVGQRKYYEANKTNYQAGDRVEARIFTVADRSIIQEIMAKVNRGDSLNNA
;
A
#
# COMPACT_ATOMS: atom_id res chain seq x y z
N MET A 1 -31.66 -10.44 0.50
CA MET A 1 -31.81 -11.10 -0.80
C MET A 1 -31.03 -10.40 -1.93
N MET A 2 -30.71 -9.12 -1.79
CA MET A 2 -29.92 -8.33 -2.77
C MET A 2 -28.42 -8.67 -2.86
N GLN A 3 -27.82 -9.24 -1.82
CA GLN A 3 -26.38 -9.61 -1.84
C GLN A 3 -26.03 -10.88 -2.65
N LYS A 4 -27.00 -11.70 -3.02
CA LYS A 4 -26.75 -12.96 -3.76
C LYS A 4 -26.80 -12.82 -5.29
N ILE A 5 -27.29 -11.72 -5.84
CA ILE A 5 -27.35 -11.50 -7.30
C ILE A 5 -26.04 -10.91 -7.82
N ILE A 6 -25.28 -10.21 -6.99
CA ILE A 6 -23.95 -9.65 -7.34
C ILE A 6 -22.88 -10.75 -7.40
N SER A 7 -23.07 -11.88 -6.70
CA SER A 7 -22.09 -12.99 -6.65
C SER A 7 -22.03 -13.86 -7.90
N VAL A 8 -22.98 -13.75 -8.83
CA VAL A 8 -23.01 -14.60 -10.04
C VAL A 8 -22.20 -14.00 -11.20
N LEU A 9 -21.84 -12.72 -11.14
CA LEU A 9 -21.01 -12.04 -12.16
C LEU A 9 -19.49 -12.10 -11.88
N PHE A 10 -19.05 -12.68 -10.76
CA PHE A 10 -17.66 -12.54 -10.27
C PHE A 10 -16.81 -13.83 -10.30
N ILE A 11 -17.29 -14.94 -10.89
CA ILE A 11 -16.49 -16.19 -10.95
C ILE A 11 -16.33 -16.63 -12.40
N ALA A 12 -15.31 -16.09 -13.08
CA ALA A 12 -14.57 -16.78 -14.15
C ALA A 12 -13.29 -15.99 -14.51
N PHE A 13 -12.35 -15.89 -13.58
CA PHE A 13 -10.96 -15.64 -13.94
C PHE A 13 -10.26 -17.00 -14.02
N VAL A 14 -10.25 -17.61 -15.20
CA VAL A 14 -9.33 -18.69 -15.53
C VAL A 14 -8.65 -18.33 -16.84
N SER A 15 -7.34 -18.24 -16.74
CA SER A 15 -6.32 -18.19 -17.78
C SER A 15 -6.76 -18.74 -19.15
N PHE A 16 -6.74 -17.87 -20.17
CA PHE A 16 -6.59 -18.26 -21.55
C PHE A 16 -5.42 -17.49 -22.16
N ALA A 17 -4.23 -18.05 -22.02
CA ALA A 17 -3.14 -17.78 -22.95
C ALA A 17 -3.24 -18.80 -24.10
N ALA A 18 -3.04 -18.30 -25.32
CA ALA A 18 -2.84 -19.00 -26.57
C ALA A 18 -4.11 -19.28 -27.41
N PHE A 19 -4.19 -18.49 -28.48
CA PHE A 19 -4.20 -18.84 -29.89
C PHE A 19 -4.54 -17.60 -30.70
N ALA A 20 -3.54 -16.76 -30.94
CA ALA A 20 -3.59 -15.78 -32.00
C ALA A 20 -3.29 -16.52 -33.32
N GLN A 21 -4.32 -17.03 -33.97
CA GLN A 21 -4.23 -17.33 -35.40
C GLN A 21 -4.49 -16.03 -36.18
N ASN A 22 -3.46 -15.57 -36.90
CA ASN A 22 -3.56 -14.54 -37.93
C ASN A 22 -4.61 -14.94 -38.96
N ASN A 23 -5.77 -14.30 -38.88
CA ASN A 23 -6.75 -14.31 -39.96
C ASN A 23 -6.71 -12.93 -40.65
N PRO A 24 -6.75 -12.84 -41.99
CA PRO A 24 -6.72 -11.57 -42.71
C PRO A 24 -7.89 -10.69 -42.26
N GLU A 25 -7.65 -9.38 -42.17
CA GLU A 25 -8.59 -8.34 -41.74
C GLU A 25 -10.01 -8.55 -42.34
N LYS A 26 -10.88 -9.21 -41.60
CA LYS A 26 -12.32 -9.11 -41.85
C LYS A 26 -12.75 -7.74 -41.39
N LYS A 27 -13.07 -6.85 -42.30
CA LYS A 27 -13.71 -5.57 -42.01
C LYS A 27 -14.93 -5.82 -41.14
N SER A 28 -14.88 -5.33 -39.87
CA SER A 28 -16.04 -5.39 -38.98
C SER A 28 -17.20 -4.63 -39.60
N LEU A 29 -18.33 -5.30 -39.78
CA LEU A 29 -19.52 -4.71 -40.39
C LEU A 29 -20.42 -4.11 -39.29
N THR A 30 -21.09 -3.01 -39.59
CA THR A 30 -22.15 -2.48 -38.72
C THR A 30 -23.36 -3.42 -38.80
N LEU A 31 -23.75 -3.96 -37.63
CA LEU A 31 -24.91 -4.85 -37.53
C LEU A 31 -26.22 -4.06 -37.42
N PHE A 32 -26.21 -3.04 -36.55
CA PHE A 32 -27.30 -2.05 -36.40
C PHE A 32 -26.74 -0.77 -35.79
N THR A 33 -27.60 0.27 -35.72
CA THR A 33 -27.21 1.59 -35.18
C THR A 33 -28.27 2.06 -34.20
N VAL A 34 -27.84 2.60 -33.04
CA VAL A 34 -28.71 3.26 -32.04
C VAL A 34 -28.22 4.69 -31.85
N ASN A 35 -29.07 5.69 -32.11
CA ASN A 35 -28.71 7.12 -32.02
C ASN A 35 -27.38 7.45 -32.72
N ASN A 36 -27.18 7.01 -33.96
CA ASN A 36 -25.96 7.14 -34.75
C ASN A 36 -24.70 6.41 -34.19
N ASN A 37 -24.83 5.64 -33.12
CA ASN A 37 -23.76 4.80 -32.60
C ASN A 37 -23.85 3.42 -33.23
N PRO A 38 -22.89 3.01 -34.07
CA PRO A 38 -22.92 1.70 -34.71
C PRO A 38 -22.54 0.60 -33.72
N VAL A 39 -23.26 -0.50 -33.76
CA VAL A 39 -22.91 -1.75 -33.08
C VAL A 39 -22.38 -2.72 -34.14
N SER A 40 -21.17 -3.22 -33.93
CA SER A 40 -20.49 -4.04 -34.93
C SER A 40 -20.80 -5.53 -34.79
N THR A 41 -20.56 -6.28 -35.87
CA THR A 41 -20.62 -7.75 -35.85
C THR A 41 -19.62 -8.35 -34.88
N ASP A 42 -18.46 -7.74 -34.70
CA ASP A 42 -17.43 -8.24 -33.75
C ASP A 42 -17.85 -8.05 -32.29
N GLU A 43 -18.47 -6.91 -32.00
CA GLU A 43 -19.05 -6.66 -30.66
C GLU A 43 -20.17 -7.68 -30.34
N PHE A 44 -21.07 -7.90 -31.28
CA PHE A 44 -22.13 -8.91 -31.14
C PHE A 44 -21.55 -10.30 -30.91
N LEU A 45 -20.59 -10.73 -31.73
CA LEU A 45 -19.98 -12.05 -31.64
C LEU A 45 -19.20 -12.22 -30.31
N HIS A 46 -18.52 -11.18 -29.85
CA HIS A 46 -17.83 -11.18 -28.57
C HIS A 46 -18.83 -11.43 -27.42
N LEU A 47 -19.88 -10.63 -27.36
CA LEU A 47 -20.90 -10.73 -26.31
C LEU A 47 -21.70 -12.05 -26.40
N TYR A 48 -22.07 -12.47 -27.59
CA TYR A 48 -22.77 -13.72 -27.81
C TYR A 48 -21.96 -14.92 -27.34
N ARG A 49 -20.69 -15.01 -27.73
CA ARG A 49 -19.79 -16.09 -27.31
C ARG A 49 -19.60 -16.10 -25.78
N LYS A 50 -19.33 -14.95 -25.18
CA LYS A 50 -19.16 -14.82 -23.74
C LYS A 50 -20.37 -15.31 -22.95
N ASN A 51 -21.58 -14.95 -23.38
CA ASN A 51 -22.82 -15.32 -22.70
C ASN A 51 -23.33 -16.73 -23.04
N SER A 52 -22.85 -17.32 -24.16
CA SER A 52 -23.23 -18.68 -24.60
C SER A 52 -22.30 -19.76 -24.06
N LEU A 53 -21.11 -19.43 -23.54
CA LEU A 53 -20.14 -20.41 -23.01
C LEU A 53 -20.70 -21.24 -21.84
N ASN A 54 -21.71 -20.75 -21.14
CA ASN A 54 -22.39 -21.46 -20.05
C ASN A 54 -23.63 -22.27 -20.50
N ARG A 55 -23.98 -22.23 -21.79
CA ARG A 55 -25.09 -22.99 -22.37
C ARG A 55 -24.50 -24.03 -23.30
N SER A 56 -24.70 -25.30 -23.00
CA SER A 56 -24.30 -26.43 -23.83
C SER A 56 -25.12 -26.57 -25.13
N GLU A 57 -25.91 -25.54 -25.50
CA GLU A 57 -26.76 -25.53 -26.67
C GLU A 57 -25.98 -25.08 -27.93
N LYS A 58 -26.14 -25.83 -28.99
CA LYS A 58 -25.60 -25.42 -30.31
C LYS A 58 -26.23 -24.11 -30.75
N ALA A 59 -25.41 -23.20 -31.29
CA ALA A 59 -25.89 -21.96 -31.86
C ALA A 59 -26.89 -22.24 -32.99
N THR A 60 -28.18 -22.03 -32.74
CA THR A 60 -29.25 -22.11 -33.73
C THR A 60 -29.55 -20.70 -34.27
N GLU A 61 -30.09 -20.60 -35.45
CA GLU A 61 -30.51 -19.32 -36.02
C GLU A 61 -31.50 -18.59 -35.11
N GLN A 62 -32.41 -19.33 -34.49
CA GLN A 62 -33.38 -18.79 -33.56
C GLN A 62 -32.69 -18.20 -32.30
N ALA A 63 -31.74 -18.91 -31.70
CA ALA A 63 -31.01 -18.42 -30.54
C ALA A 63 -30.17 -17.16 -30.83
N VAL A 64 -29.60 -17.09 -32.05
CA VAL A 64 -28.87 -15.90 -32.50
C VAL A 64 -29.80 -14.70 -32.66
N LYS A 65 -31.01 -14.91 -33.25
CA LYS A 65 -32.03 -13.84 -33.38
C LYS A 65 -32.53 -13.34 -32.03
N GLU A 66 -32.86 -14.26 -31.13
CA GLU A 66 -33.31 -13.90 -29.76
C GLU A 66 -32.23 -13.11 -29.02
N TYR A 67 -30.96 -13.49 -29.14
CA TYR A 67 -29.87 -12.76 -28.52
C TYR A 67 -29.65 -11.38 -29.16
N LEU A 68 -29.85 -11.26 -30.47
CA LEU A 68 -29.80 -9.98 -31.20
C LEU A 68 -30.88 -9.02 -30.66
N ASP A 69 -32.10 -9.50 -30.47
CA ASP A 69 -33.20 -8.70 -29.91
C ASP A 69 -32.89 -8.26 -28.48
N LEU A 70 -32.28 -9.15 -27.67
CA LEU A 70 -31.82 -8.79 -26.33
C LEU A 70 -30.75 -7.70 -26.39
N LEU A 71 -29.76 -7.82 -27.28
CA LEU A 71 -28.72 -6.82 -27.45
C LEU A 71 -29.27 -5.47 -27.90
N ILE A 72 -30.20 -5.46 -28.86
CA ILE A 72 -30.87 -4.23 -29.31
C ILE A 72 -31.58 -3.55 -28.14
N ASN A 73 -32.38 -4.30 -27.36
CA ASN A 73 -33.06 -3.78 -26.19
C ASN A 73 -32.09 -3.26 -25.11
N PHE A 74 -30.97 -3.96 -24.94
CA PHE A 74 -29.89 -3.50 -24.03
C PHE A 74 -29.31 -2.15 -24.49
N LYS A 75 -28.94 -2.03 -25.76
CA LYS A 75 -28.38 -0.79 -26.33
C LYS A 75 -29.39 0.37 -26.34
N LEU A 76 -30.67 0.11 -26.54
CA LEU A 76 -31.73 1.13 -26.40
C LEU A 76 -31.81 1.66 -24.94
N LYS A 77 -31.75 0.78 -23.95
CA LYS A 77 -31.72 1.20 -22.53
C LYS A 77 -30.48 2.05 -22.19
N ILE A 78 -29.32 1.70 -22.75
CA ILE A 78 -28.10 2.50 -22.57
C ILE A 78 -28.27 3.88 -23.23
N ALA A 79 -28.81 3.94 -24.44
CA ALA A 79 -29.07 5.20 -25.14
C ALA A 79 -30.04 6.10 -24.33
N GLU A 80 -31.09 5.52 -23.74
CA GLU A 80 -32.01 6.24 -22.86
C GLU A 80 -31.32 6.74 -21.58
N ALA A 81 -30.48 5.91 -20.96
CA ALA A 81 -29.71 6.30 -19.79
C ALA A 81 -28.80 7.51 -20.08
N GLN A 82 -28.14 7.50 -21.24
CA GLN A 82 -27.31 8.61 -21.71
C GLN A 82 -28.15 9.87 -22.02
N ALA A 83 -29.27 9.73 -22.70
CA ALA A 83 -30.17 10.85 -22.99
C ALA A 83 -30.68 11.54 -21.71
N ARG A 84 -30.80 10.81 -20.62
CA ARG A 84 -31.12 11.34 -19.28
C ARG A 84 -29.92 11.85 -18.50
N GLY A 85 -28.73 11.83 -19.07
CA GLY A 85 -27.50 12.31 -18.42
C GLY A 85 -27.02 11.44 -17.25
N LEU A 86 -27.39 10.15 -17.20
CA LEU A 86 -26.96 9.26 -16.11
C LEU A 86 -25.45 9.03 -16.13
N ASP A 87 -24.83 9.10 -17.29
CA ASP A 87 -23.37 8.97 -17.48
C ASP A 87 -22.57 10.23 -17.07
N THR A 88 -23.25 11.31 -16.72
CA THR A 88 -22.60 12.55 -16.22
C THR A 88 -22.74 12.73 -14.71
N THR A 89 -23.50 11.85 -14.02
CA THR A 89 -23.74 11.95 -12.60
C THR A 89 -22.45 11.71 -11.78
N GLN A 90 -22.35 12.35 -10.62
CA GLN A 90 -21.21 12.14 -9.71
C GLN A 90 -21.10 10.67 -9.24
N LYS A 91 -22.25 10.00 -9.02
CA LYS A 91 -22.31 8.57 -8.65
C LYS A 91 -21.66 7.72 -9.74
N PHE A 92 -22.12 7.87 -10.99
CA PHE A 92 -21.59 7.16 -12.13
C PHE A 92 -20.10 7.37 -12.33
N ASN A 93 -19.66 8.63 -12.33
CA ASN A 93 -18.26 8.99 -12.56
C ASN A 93 -17.34 8.39 -11.49
N LYS A 94 -17.76 8.41 -10.23
CA LYS A 94 -17.00 7.81 -9.12
C LYS A 94 -16.91 6.29 -9.25
N GLU A 95 -18.03 5.64 -9.53
CA GLU A 95 -18.11 4.19 -9.65
C GLU A 95 -17.33 3.70 -10.87
N PHE A 96 -17.54 4.30 -12.04
CA PHE A 96 -16.82 3.95 -13.26
C PHE A 96 -15.32 4.18 -13.13
N LYS A 97 -14.89 5.28 -12.49
CA LYS A 97 -13.47 5.54 -12.21
C LYS A 97 -12.85 4.41 -11.37
N THR A 98 -13.56 3.91 -10.37
CA THR A 98 -13.06 2.81 -9.52
C THR A 98 -12.84 1.53 -10.34
N TYR A 99 -13.85 1.09 -11.09
CA TYR A 99 -13.72 -0.09 -11.96
C TYR A 99 -12.65 0.08 -13.03
N ARG A 100 -12.57 1.24 -13.66
CA ARG A 100 -11.55 1.56 -14.66
C ARG A 100 -10.13 1.40 -14.11
N GLU A 101 -9.87 1.84 -12.88
CA GLU A 101 -8.57 1.64 -12.23
C GLU A 101 -8.30 0.17 -11.89
N GLU A 102 -9.30 -0.57 -11.46
CA GLU A 102 -9.17 -2.01 -11.20
C GLU A 102 -8.87 -2.81 -12.48
N LEU A 103 -9.58 -2.50 -13.56
CA LEU A 103 -9.40 -3.15 -14.86
C LEU A 103 -8.03 -2.89 -15.50
N LYS A 104 -7.39 -1.76 -15.19
CA LYS A 104 -6.04 -1.44 -15.66
C LYS A 104 -4.94 -2.26 -14.97
N ARG A 105 -5.18 -2.75 -13.75
CA ARG A 105 -4.14 -3.42 -12.94
C ARG A 105 -3.39 -4.54 -13.67
N PRO A 106 -4.07 -5.48 -14.37
CA PRO A 106 -3.38 -6.56 -15.08
C PRO A 106 -2.49 -6.10 -16.23
N TYR A 107 -2.79 -4.91 -16.81
CA TYR A 107 -2.08 -4.35 -17.96
C TYR A 107 -0.97 -3.37 -17.59
N ARG A 108 -0.86 -3.01 -16.33
CA ARG A 108 0.22 -2.13 -15.88
C ARG A 108 1.56 -2.84 -15.98
N ALA A 109 2.49 -2.25 -16.70
CA ALA A 109 3.87 -2.73 -16.80
C ALA A 109 4.60 -2.69 -15.45
N GLU A 110 4.17 -1.79 -14.56
CA GLU A 110 4.74 -1.58 -13.24
C GLU A 110 3.67 -1.71 -12.16
N PRO A 111 3.95 -2.41 -11.05
CA PRO A 111 3.04 -2.46 -9.91
C PRO A 111 2.84 -1.06 -9.31
N ASP A 112 1.74 -0.87 -8.59
CA ASP A 112 1.53 0.35 -7.79
C ASP A 112 2.73 0.63 -6.89
N ALA A 113 3.07 1.91 -6.74
CA ALA A 113 4.24 2.32 -5.96
C ALA A 113 4.22 1.78 -4.54
N LEU A 114 3.04 1.70 -3.89
CA LEU A 114 2.91 1.14 -2.56
C LEU A 114 3.09 -0.38 -2.56
N ASP A 115 2.53 -1.09 -3.55
CA ASP A 115 2.66 -2.54 -3.65
C ASP A 115 4.11 -2.94 -3.91
N LYS A 116 4.78 -2.23 -4.83
CA LYS A 116 6.21 -2.42 -5.10
C LYS A 116 7.04 -2.15 -3.85
N LEU A 117 6.84 -0.99 -3.23
CA LEU A 117 7.57 -0.59 -2.03
C LEU A 117 7.37 -1.59 -0.88
N THR A 118 6.15 -2.14 -0.75
CA THR A 118 5.85 -3.14 0.29
C THR A 118 6.65 -4.42 0.07
N LYS A 119 6.70 -4.92 -1.16
CA LYS A 119 7.48 -6.11 -1.52
C LYS A 119 8.98 -5.86 -1.34
N ASP A 120 9.49 -4.73 -1.83
CA ASP A 120 10.91 -4.37 -1.70
C ASP A 120 11.30 -4.22 -0.22
N THR A 121 10.45 -3.61 0.59
CA THR A 121 10.68 -3.47 2.05
C THR A 121 10.69 -4.82 2.74
N TYR A 122 9.75 -5.71 2.42
CA TYR A 122 9.75 -7.06 2.98
C TYR A 122 11.00 -7.84 2.57
N GLN A 123 11.42 -7.75 1.30
CA GLN A 123 12.66 -8.38 0.83
C GLN A 123 13.87 -7.89 1.65
N ARG A 124 13.95 -6.60 1.95
CA ARG A 124 15.00 -6.05 2.81
C ARG A 124 14.88 -6.51 4.25
N LEU A 125 13.67 -6.71 4.78
CA LEU A 125 13.45 -7.26 6.12
C LEU A 125 13.95 -8.72 6.26
N THR A 126 14.11 -9.45 5.15
CA THR A 126 14.68 -10.81 5.19
C THR A 126 16.21 -10.83 5.36
N GLU A 127 16.85 -9.66 5.35
CA GLU A 127 18.31 -9.51 5.46
C GLU A 127 18.68 -8.47 6.53
N GLU A 128 19.84 -8.66 7.14
CA GLU A 128 20.48 -7.71 8.04
C GLU A 128 21.80 -7.26 7.42
N ILE A 129 22.06 -5.95 7.47
CA ILE A 129 23.28 -5.34 6.93
C ILE A 129 24.12 -4.79 8.06
N LYS A 130 25.41 -5.15 8.11
CA LYS A 130 26.42 -4.54 8.98
C LYS A 130 27.14 -3.44 8.23
N ALA A 131 27.03 -2.21 8.72
CA ALA A 131 27.65 -1.07 8.06
C ALA A 131 28.24 -0.04 9.04
N SER A 132 29.13 0.80 8.50
CA SER A 132 29.56 2.06 9.09
C SER A 132 29.28 3.21 8.14
N HIS A 133 29.20 4.44 8.67
CA HIS A 133 29.03 5.62 7.86
C HIS A 133 29.94 6.79 8.28
N ILE A 134 30.14 7.72 7.33
CA ILE A 134 30.72 9.04 7.58
C ILE A 134 29.68 10.06 7.15
N LEU A 135 29.40 11.05 7.99
CA LEU A 135 28.46 12.12 7.76
C LEU A 135 29.19 13.47 7.68
N ILE A 136 28.85 14.27 6.67
CA ILE A 136 29.12 15.71 6.64
C ILE A 136 27.76 16.41 6.70
N MET A 137 27.53 17.13 7.79
CA MET A 137 26.23 17.76 8.06
C MET A 137 25.98 18.93 7.11
N VAL A 138 24.78 18.99 6.58
CA VAL A 138 24.23 20.15 5.87
C VAL A 138 22.72 20.10 5.93
N LYS A 139 22.09 21.18 6.37
CA LYS A 139 20.63 21.24 6.52
C LYS A 139 19.93 21.22 5.17
N PRO A 140 18.68 20.76 5.07
CA PRO A 140 17.91 20.76 3.82
C PRO A 140 17.76 22.15 3.21
N GLU A 141 17.60 23.17 4.05
CA GLU A 141 17.41 24.57 3.68
C GLU A 141 18.71 25.39 3.49
N SER A 142 19.87 24.75 3.59
CA SER A 142 21.15 25.42 3.41
C SER A 142 21.31 25.99 1.99
N PRO A 143 21.96 27.16 1.84
CA PRO A 143 22.26 27.74 0.55
C PRO A 143 23.03 26.78 -0.37
N PRO A 144 22.88 26.89 -1.70
CA PRO A 144 23.61 26.05 -2.66
C PRO A 144 25.14 26.04 -2.47
N ALA A 145 25.73 27.17 -2.08
CA ALA A 145 27.17 27.26 -1.82
C ALA A 145 27.60 26.35 -0.65
N ASP A 146 26.87 26.35 0.46
CA ASP A 146 27.19 25.51 1.63
C ASP A 146 26.99 24.04 1.31
N THR A 147 25.95 23.75 0.53
CA THR A 147 25.65 22.40 0.04
C THR A 147 26.78 21.87 -0.85
N LEU A 148 27.35 22.72 -1.72
CA LEU A 148 28.50 22.36 -2.57
C LEU A 148 29.74 22.07 -1.74
N VAL A 149 30.07 22.93 -0.76
CA VAL A 149 31.23 22.75 0.14
C VAL A 149 31.12 21.40 0.87
N ALA A 150 29.94 21.09 1.43
CA ALA A 150 29.72 19.81 2.12
C ALA A 150 29.86 18.61 1.15
N TYR A 151 29.36 18.74 -0.07
CA TYR A 151 29.51 17.70 -1.11
C TYR A 151 30.96 17.49 -1.51
N GLU A 152 31.72 18.54 -1.71
CA GLU A 152 33.15 18.44 -2.05
C GLU A 152 33.94 17.78 -0.91
N LYS A 153 33.64 18.15 0.35
CA LYS A 153 34.27 17.57 1.53
C LYS A 153 34.03 16.06 1.60
N ILE A 154 32.76 15.60 1.48
CA ILE A 154 32.45 14.16 1.54
C ILE A 154 33.06 13.42 0.34
N ASN A 155 33.14 14.05 -0.83
CA ASN A 155 33.74 13.46 -2.02
C ASN A 155 35.26 13.26 -1.85
N GLN A 156 35.97 14.21 -1.26
CA GLN A 156 37.38 14.05 -0.91
C GLN A 156 37.59 12.89 0.06
N ILE A 157 36.76 12.81 1.10
CA ILE A 157 36.83 11.72 2.08
C ILE A 157 36.58 10.36 1.39
N ARG A 158 35.55 10.27 0.52
CA ARG A 158 35.27 9.07 -0.23
C ARG A 158 36.47 8.63 -1.09
N ASN A 159 37.13 9.56 -1.76
CA ASN A 159 38.31 9.26 -2.57
C ASN A 159 39.46 8.69 -1.70
N ARG A 160 39.71 9.24 -0.51
CA ARG A 160 40.68 8.68 0.45
C ARG A 160 40.35 7.24 0.83
N VAL A 161 39.07 6.95 1.12
CA VAL A 161 38.62 5.56 1.40
C VAL A 161 38.85 4.62 0.22
N VAL A 162 38.49 5.05 -1.00
CA VAL A 162 38.67 4.25 -2.21
C VAL A 162 40.14 4.00 -2.51
N GLN A 163 41.05 4.91 -2.14
CA GLN A 163 42.50 4.75 -2.23
C GLN A 163 43.09 3.87 -1.14
N GLY A 164 42.26 3.31 -0.24
CA GLY A 164 42.69 2.31 0.74
C GLY A 164 42.89 2.83 2.15
N GLU A 165 42.58 4.10 2.43
CA GLU A 165 42.63 4.61 3.80
C GLU A 165 41.53 3.97 4.68
N SER A 166 41.84 3.75 5.95
CA SER A 166 40.92 3.08 6.88
C SER A 166 39.64 3.90 7.08
N PHE A 167 38.51 3.29 6.73
CA PHE A 167 37.19 3.91 6.91
C PHE A 167 36.91 4.31 8.37
N ASP A 168 37.21 3.42 9.29
CA ASP A 168 36.92 3.59 10.72
C ASP A 168 37.77 4.73 11.34
N LYS A 169 39.05 4.83 10.93
CA LYS A 169 39.92 5.95 11.35
C LYS A 169 39.39 7.27 10.82
N LEU A 170 39.03 7.30 9.53
CA LEU A 170 38.46 8.49 8.92
C LEU A 170 37.11 8.86 9.56
N ALA A 171 36.27 7.89 9.87
CA ALA A 171 35.00 8.17 10.56
C ALA A 171 35.22 8.87 11.91
N ALA A 172 36.18 8.39 12.71
CA ALA A 172 36.50 9.01 13.98
C ALA A 172 37.11 10.41 13.83
N GLU A 173 37.91 10.63 12.76
CA GLU A 173 38.62 11.90 12.52
C GLU A 173 37.73 12.99 11.92
N VAL A 174 36.94 12.66 10.88
CA VAL A 174 36.29 13.68 10.04
C VAL A 174 34.76 13.60 10.00
N SER A 175 34.14 12.55 10.54
CA SER A 175 32.68 12.45 10.59
C SER A 175 32.11 13.49 11.56
N GLU A 176 31.05 14.15 11.10
CA GLU A 176 30.30 15.11 11.93
C GLU A 176 29.14 14.45 12.69
N ASP A 177 29.00 13.12 12.57
CA ASP A 177 28.16 12.34 13.48
C ASP A 177 28.82 12.28 14.87
N PRO A 178 28.15 12.81 15.92
CA PRO A 178 28.74 12.83 17.26
C PRO A 178 29.16 11.45 17.80
N SER A 179 28.47 10.39 17.39
CA SER A 179 28.78 9.02 17.83
C SER A 179 30.05 8.46 17.21
N ALA A 180 30.48 8.97 16.06
CA ALA A 180 31.62 8.43 15.31
C ALA A 180 32.94 8.49 16.07
N LYS A 181 33.07 9.41 17.02
CA LYS A 181 34.26 9.49 17.91
C LYS A 181 34.42 8.28 18.81
N TYR A 182 33.34 7.59 19.12
CA TYR A 182 33.34 6.46 20.05
C TYR A 182 33.13 5.12 19.35
N ASN A 183 32.25 5.11 18.31
CA ASN A 183 31.90 3.89 17.59
C ASN A 183 32.59 3.77 16.23
N PHE A 184 33.47 4.73 15.85
CA PHE A 184 34.18 4.75 14.57
C PHE A 184 33.24 4.73 13.36
N GLY A 185 32.05 5.35 13.50
CA GLY A 185 30.99 5.35 12.52
C GLY A 185 30.20 4.06 12.40
N SER A 186 30.44 3.07 13.26
CA SER A 186 29.75 1.77 13.23
C SER A 186 28.27 1.91 13.62
N LEU A 187 27.40 1.33 12.80
CA LEU A 187 25.96 1.22 13.04
C LEU A 187 25.54 -0.19 13.51
N GLY A 188 26.52 -1.13 13.56
CA GLY A 188 26.19 -2.53 13.80
C GLY A 188 25.38 -3.14 12.66
N TYR A 189 24.62 -4.19 12.97
CA TYR A 189 23.60 -4.73 12.07
C TYR A 189 22.32 -3.95 12.19
N PHE A 190 21.66 -3.73 11.06
CA PHE A 190 20.33 -3.14 10.97
C PHE A 190 19.54 -3.76 9.83
N THR A 191 18.24 -3.54 9.81
CA THR A 191 17.33 -4.00 8.76
C THR A 191 16.48 -2.84 8.23
N ALA A 192 15.58 -3.14 7.29
CA ALA A 192 14.70 -2.13 6.68
C ALA A 192 13.88 -1.36 7.73
N MET A 193 13.58 -0.10 7.43
CA MET A 193 12.77 0.82 8.22
C MET A 193 13.41 1.31 9.55
N GLN A 194 14.70 1.08 9.73
CA GLN A 194 15.47 1.60 10.88
C GLN A 194 16.28 2.83 10.52
N MET A 195 16.57 3.03 9.24
CA MET A 195 17.30 4.21 8.72
C MET A 195 16.38 5.07 7.84
N VAL A 196 16.74 6.35 7.63
CA VAL A 196 16.07 7.19 6.64
C VAL A 196 16.23 6.58 5.25
N TYR A 197 15.18 6.67 4.44
CA TYR A 197 15.08 5.86 3.23
C TYR A 197 16.24 6.02 2.22
N PRO A 198 16.75 7.24 1.92
CA PRO A 198 17.89 7.36 1.01
C PRO A 198 19.16 6.64 1.51
N PHE A 199 19.38 6.64 2.84
CA PHE A 199 20.49 5.93 3.46
C PHE A 199 20.29 4.41 3.36
N GLU A 200 19.10 3.92 3.74
CA GLU A 200 18.73 2.51 3.64
C GLU A 200 18.89 2.00 2.20
N GLU A 201 18.35 2.72 1.22
CA GLU A 201 18.44 2.39 -0.20
C GLU A 201 19.89 2.21 -0.65
N ALA A 202 20.77 3.14 -0.27
CA ALA A 202 22.18 3.07 -0.61
C ALA A 202 22.89 1.90 0.09
N ALA A 203 22.60 1.64 1.36
CA ALA A 203 23.16 0.53 2.10
C ALA A 203 22.79 -0.83 1.46
N TYR A 204 21.51 -1.02 1.09
CA TYR A 204 21.05 -2.24 0.45
C TYR A 204 21.58 -2.43 -0.98
N ARG A 205 21.93 -1.36 -1.71
CA ARG A 205 22.55 -1.43 -3.03
C ARG A 205 24.06 -1.68 -3.00
N THR A 206 24.71 -1.36 -1.89
CA THR A 206 26.15 -1.50 -1.74
C THR A 206 26.50 -2.94 -1.36
N LYS A 207 27.44 -3.56 -2.05
CA LYS A 207 27.88 -4.93 -1.75
C LYS A 207 28.77 -4.97 -0.52
N PRO A 208 28.81 -6.10 0.21
CA PRO A 208 29.78 -6.31 1.26
C PRO A 208 31.22 -6.05 0.77
N GLY A 209 31.99 -5.30 1.56
CA GLY A 209 33.34 -4.85 1.24
C GLY A 209 33.43 -3.52 0.50
N GLU A 210 32.32 -3.04 -0.09
CA GLU A 210 32.30 -1.81 -0.89
C GLU A 210 31.86 -0.59 -0.09
N VAL A 211 32.15 0.59 -0.66
CA VAL A 211 31.70 1.91 -0.17
C VAL A 211 30.69 2.48 -1.16
N SER A 212 29.57 2.98 -0.63
CA SER A 212 28.49 3.56 -1.43
C SER A 212 28.93 4.76 -2.26
N SER A 213 28.10 5.16 -3.22
CA SER A 213 28.09 6.53 -3.73
C SER A 213 27.78 7.51 -2.61
N ILE A 214 27.97 8.81 -2.84
CA ILE A 214 27.58 9.87 -1.91
C ILE A 214 26.04 9.88 -1.84
N VAL A 215 25.51 9.87 -0.61
CA VAL A 215 24.08 9.81 -0.32
C VAL A 215 23.65 11.10 0.35
N ARG A 216 22.63 11.77 -0.19
CA ARG A 216 22.01 12.96 0.45
C ARG A 216 20.82 12.51 1.31
N THR A 217 20.81 12.95 2.57
CA THR A 217 19.67 12.80 3.49
C THR A 217 19.32 14.16 4.10
N GLN A 218 18.27 14.21 4.91
CA GLN A 218 17.95 15.42 5.70
C GLN A 218 19.06 15.86 6.65
N PHE A 219 19.98 14.98 7.03
CA PHE A 219 21.09 15.29 7.95
C PHE A 219 22.32 15.84 7.23
N GLY A 220 22.52 15.50 5.97
CA GLY A 220 23.71 15.89 5.22
C GLY A 220 24.07 14.88 4.14
N TYR A 221 25.36 14.85 3.82
CA TYR A 221 25.93 13.89 2.89
C TYR A 221 26.61 12.75 3.63
N HIS A 222 26.33 11.53 3.19
CA HIS A 222 26.88 10.30 3.76
C HIS A 222 27.67 9.52 2.73
N ILE A 223 28.68 8.77 3.20
CA ILE A 223 29.20 7.57 2.54
C ILE A 223 29.05 6.41 3.51
N ILE A 224 28.73 5.24 2.99
CA ILE A 224 28.38 4.04 3.75
C ILE A 224 29.32 2.92 3.32
N LYS A 225 29.99 2.27 4.26
CA LYS A 225 30.75 1.06 4.03
C LYS A 225 29.98 -0.13 4.57
N VAL A 226 29.63 -1.06 3.69
CA VAL A 226 28.98 -2.32 4.07
C VAL A 226 30.05 -3.37 4.34
N TYR A 227 29.99 -4.01 5.50
CA TYR A 227 30.95 -5.04 5.89
C TYR A 227 30.41 -6.43 5.70
N ASP A 228 29.13 -6.64 5.98
CA ASP A 228 28.52 -7.95 5.96
C ASP A 228 27.03 -7.87 5.65
N ARG A 229 26.49 -8.97 5.17
CA ARG A 229 25.07 -9.17 4.92
C ARG A 229 24.70 -10.61 5.27
N GLN A 230 23.69 -10.77 6.10
CA GLN A 230 23.24 -12.08 6.54
C GLN A 230 21.70 -12.18 6.52
N PRO A 231 21.13 -13.40 6.51
CA PRO A 231 19.71 -13.60 6.68
C PRO A 231 19.22 -13.01 8.01
N ALA A 232 18.02 -12.43 8.00
CA ALA A 232 17.41 -11.85 9.20
C ALA A 232 17.21 -12.91 10.27
N ARG A 233 17.65 -12.59 11.49
CA ARG A 233 17.52 -13.47 12.67
C ARG A 233 16.16 -13.34 13.37
N GLY A 234 15.34 -12.35 12.92
CA GLY A 234 14.05 -12.06 13.52
C GLY A 234 14.19 -11.26 14.82
N GLU A 235 13.34 -11.57 15.80
CA GLU A 235 13.36 -10.94 17.13
C GLU A 235 13.70 -11.97 18.20
N VAL A 236 14.24 -11.49 19.31
CA VAL A 236 14.48 -12.27 20.52
C VAL A 236 13.74 -11.67 21.69
N GLU A 237 13.18 -12.52 22.54
CA GLU A 237 12.67 -12.17 23.86
C GLU A 237 13.62 -12.75 24.88
N VAL A 238 14.11 -11.91 25.79
CA VAL A 238 15.05 -12.32 26.84
C VAL A 238 14.63 -11.76 28.19
N SER A 239 15.05 -12.44 29.23
CA SER A 239 15.09 -11.91 30.59
C SER A 239 16.52 -11.57 30.96
N HIS A 240 16.75 -10.53 31.79
CA HIS A 240 18.10 -10.17 32.19
C HIS A 240 18.22 -9.84 33.68
N ILE A 241 19.41 -10.04 34.20
CA ILE A 241 19.86 -9.55 35.49
C ILE A 241 20.96 -8.53 35.22
N LEU A 242 20.80 -7.31 35.71
CA LEU A 242 21.77 -6.22 35.60
C LEU A 242 22.36 -5.89 36.95
N LEU A 243 23.68 -5.83 37.06
CA LEU A 243 24.40 -5.15 38.12
C LEU A 243 25.14 -3.94 37.55
N ARG A 244 24.79 -2.73 37.99
CA ARG A 244 25.39 -1.50 37.47
C ARG A 244 26.83 -1.36 37.97
N ALA A 245 27.73 -0.99 37.09
CA ALA A 245 29.13 -0.74 37.42
C ALA A 245 29.43 0.75 37.24
N SER A 246 30.11 1.35 38.23
CA SER A 246 30.54 2.75 38.19
C SER A 246 31.78 2.95 37.31
N SER A 247 32.53 1.88 37.04
CA SER A 247 33.68 1.84 36.14
C SER A 247 33.78 0.46 35.48
N PRO A 248 34.42 0.35 34.31
CA PRO A 248 34.63 -0.93 33.65
C PRO A 248 35.42 -1.95 34.50
N ASP A 249 36.27 -1.48 35.40
CA ASP A 249 37.16 -2.31 36.22
C ASP A 249 36.62 -2.55 37.64
N ASP A 250 35.31 -2.39 37.88
CA ASP A 250 34.71 -2.64 39.19
C ASP A 250 34.72 -4.14 39.54
N SER A 251 35.82 -4.58 40.17
CA SER A 251 36.05 -5.97 40.53
C SER A 251 35.02 -6.51 41.53
N LYS A 252 34.40 -5.65 42.36
CA LYS A 252 33.35 -6.05 43.31
C LYS A 252 32.07 -6.41 42.60
N VAL A 253 31.66 -5.58 41.64
CA VAL A 253 30.45 -5.87 40.80
C VAL A 253 30.70 -7.10 39.96
N LYS A 254 31.89 -7.23 39.36
CA LYS A 254 32.30 -8.43 38.64
C LYS A 254 32.19 -9.69 39.53
N GLY A 255 32.78 -9.69 40.71
CA GLY A 255 32.68 -10.82 41.65
C GLY A 255 31.20 -11.18 41.92
N LYS A 256 30.39 -10.17 42.27
CA LYS A 256 28.97 -10.36 42.60
C LYS A 256 28.17 -10.97 41.45
N ILE A 257 28.39 -10.55 40.18
CA ILE A 257 27.63 -11.12 39.06
C ILE A 257 28.01 -12.58 38.81
N PHE A 258 29.28 -12.98 39.00
CA PHE A 258 29.71 -14.35 38.92
C PHE A 258 29.12 -15.23 40.05
N ASP A 259 29.05 -14.70 41.30
CA ASP A 259 28.34 -15.39 42.37
C ASP A 259 26.86 -15.60 42.08
N VAL A 260 26.20 -14.62 41.45
CA VAL A 260 24.81 -14.74 40.96
C VAL A 260 24.69 -15.80 39.89
N TYR A 261 25.64 -15.84 38.97
CA TYR A 261 25.68 -16.85 37.91
C TYR A 261 25.82 -18.28 38.45
N ASP A 262 26.72 -18.47 39.42
CA ASP A 262 26.94 -19.76 40.09
C ASP A 262 25.68 -20.25 40.80
N GLN A 263 24.92 -19.35 41.45
CA GLN A 263 23.64 -19.69 42.06
C GLN A 263 22.60 -20.13 41.00
N LEU A 264 22.55 -19.47 39.85
CA LEU A 264 21.68 -19.90 38.76
C LEU A 264 22.09 -21.27 38.16
N LYS A 265 23.40 -21.50 38.04
CA LYS A 265 23.93 -22.82 37.60
C LYS A 265 23.68 -23.93 38.63
N ALA A 266 23.62 -23.60 39.90
CA ALA A 266 23.23 -24.52 40.97
C ALA A 266 21.72 -24.80 41.04
N GLY A 267 20.92 -24.19 40.11
CA GLY A 267 19.48 -24.45 39.98
C GLY A 267 18.58 -23.55 40.80
N ARG A 268 19.10 -22.42 41.36
CA ARG A 268 18.24 -21.42 41.98
C ARG A 268 17.25 -20.85 40.97
N ASN A 269 16.05 -20.54 41.45
CA ASN A 269 14.99 -20.00 40.61
C ASN A 269 15.39 -18.64 40.02
N TRP A 270 15.26 -18.47 38.71
CA TRP A 270 15.61 -17.25 38.00
C TRP A 270 14.88 -16.00 38.50
N ASP A 271 13.56 -16.09 38.72
CA ASP A 271 12.73 -14.94 39.07
C ASP A 271 13.07 -14.46 40.52
N GLU A 272 13.38 -15.39 41.41
CA GLU A 272 13.85 -15.07 42.77
C GLU A 272 15.20 -14.37 42.75
N VAL A 273 16.16 -14.92 41.99
CA VAL A 273 17.50 -14.36 41.85
C VAL A 273 17.45 -12.99 41.18
N CYS A 274 16.65 -12.84 40.14
CA CYS A 274 16.46 -11.56 39.46
C CYS A 274 15.86 -10.51 40.38
N LYS A 275 14.83 -10.86 41.15
CA LYS A 275 14.22 -9.96 42.14
C LYS A 275 15.16 -9.55 43.24
N GLU A 276 16.04 -10.46 43.70
CA GLU A 276 17.00 -10.21 44.77
C GLU A 276 18.16 -9.34 44.30
N TYR A 277 18.77 -9.65 43.16
CA TYR A 277 20.03 -9.08 42.73
C TYR A 277 19.96 -8.01 41.65
N SER A 278 18.95 -8.08 40.74
CA SER A 278 18.93 -7.15 39.61
C SER A 278 18.72 -5.70 40.03
N GLU A 279 19.52 -4.82 39.47
CA GLU A 279 19.45 -3.37 39.64
C GLU A 279 18.69 -2.64 38.54
N ASP A 280 18.09 -3.40 37.58
CA ASP A 280 17.13 -2.83 36.66
C ASP A 280 15.75 -2.70 37.31
N ALA A 281 15.45 -1.51 37.80
CA ALA A 281 14.21 -1.22 38.51
C ALA A 281 12.95 -1.43 37.63
N SER A 282 13.09 -1.36 36.31
CA SER A 282 11.97 -1.48 35.38
C SER A 282 11.49 -2.92 35.17
N THR A 283 12.40 -3.89 35.28
CA THR A 283 12.09 -5.30 34.95
C THR A 283 12.33 -6.28 36.09
N LYS A 284 13.10 -5.93 37.13
CA LYS A 284 13.45 -6.85 38.21
C LYS A 284 12.26 -7.56 38.86
N ASN A 285 11.13 -6.88 39.01
CA ASN A 285 9.92 -7.43 39.64
C ASN A 285 9.09 -8.33 38.70
N SER A 286 9.42 -8.34 37.40
CA SER A 286 8.82 -9.20 36.38
C SER A 286 9.82 -10.22 35.82
N GLY A 287 10.77 -10.65 36.64
CA GLY A 287 11.80 -11.63 36.27
C GLY A 287 12.80 -11.13 35.25
N GLY A 288 13.01 -9.79 35.15
CA GLY A 288 13.95 -9.19 34.22
C GLY A 288 13.53 -9.24 32.75
N ARG A 289 12.25 -9.54 32.47
CA ARG A 289 11.76 -9.77 31.10
C ARG A 289 11.69 -8.48 30.30
N LEU A 290 12.32 -8.51 29.11
CA LEU A 290 12.28 -7.44 28.12
C LEU A 290 11.23 -7.76 27.05
N ARG A 291 10.70 -6.70 26.42
CA ARG A 291 9.86 -6.89 25.22
C ARG A 291 10.72 -7.47 24.09
N PRO A 292 10.13 -8.27 23.19
CA PRO A 292 10.84 -8.76 22.01
C PRO A 292 11.49 -7.61 21.23
N PHE A 293 12.71 -7.82 20.77
CA PHE A 293 13.47 -6.85 20.01
C PHE A 293 14.25 -7.51 18.87
N GLY A 294 14.36 -6.79 17.76
CA GLY A 294 15.17 -7.14 16.60
C GLY A 294 16.53 -6.47 16.63
N VAL A 295 17.36 -6.74 15.65
CA VAL A 295 18.69 -6.12 15.51
C VAL A 295 18.59 -4.59 15.42
N GLY A 296 19.58 -3.90 15.98
CA GLY A 296 19.66 -2.44 16.01
C GLY A 296 18.72 -1.76 17.00
N ALA A 297 17.85 -2.52 17.70
CA ALA A 297 16.93 -1.95 18.68
C ALA A 297 17.64 -1.48 19.96
N LEU A 298 18.77 -2.11 20.29
CA LEU A 298 19.60 -1.81 21.46
C LEU A 298 20.99 -1.27 21.06
N ALA A 299 21.03 -0.40 20.05
CA ALA A 299 22.28 0.16 19.52
C ALA A 299 23.13 0.90 20.57
N SER A 300 22.54 1.37 21.68
CA SER A 300 23.27 1.97 22.82
C SER A 300 23.98 0.94 23.71
N VAL A 301 23.63 -0.35 23.60
CA VAL A 301 24.19 -1.47 24.36
C VAL A 301 24.48 -2.64 23.42
N PRO A 302 25.38 -2.49 22.46
CA PRO A 302 25.58 -3.47 21.37
C PRO A 302 26.07 -4.83 21.86
N GLU A 303 26.80 -4.89 22.97
CA GLU A 303 27.27 -6.15 23.58
C GLU A 303 26.07 -6.99 24.08
N PHE A 304 25.06 -6.33 24.63
CA PHE A 304 23.85 -6.99 25.10
C PHE A 304 23.06 -7.59 23.92
N GLU A 305 22.89 -6.80 22.86
CA GLU A 305 22.21 -7.28 21.66
C GLU A 305 22.96 -8.45 21.02
N ALA A 306 24.28 -8.35 20.89
CA ALA A 306 25.12 -9.40 20.33
C ALA A 306 25.01 -10.70 21.13
N MET A 307 25.04 -10.61 22.48
CA MET A 307 24.88 -11.77 23.35
C MET A 307 23.50 -12.40 23.19
N ALA A 308 22.42 -11.60 23.21
CA ALA A 308 21.05 -12.10 23.06
C ALA A 308 20.85 -12.88 21.75
N PHE A 309 21.36 -12.37 20.64
CA PHE A 309 21.27 -13.05 19.33
C PHE A 309 22.22 -14.25 19.18
N SER A 310 23.27 -14.37 20.00
CA SER A 310 24.20 -15.51 19.98
C SER A 310 23.63 -16.76 20.66
N MET A 311 22.68 -16.59 21.58
CA MET A 311 22.07 -17.69 22.34
C MET A 311 21.28 -18.61 21.42
N LYS A 312 21.26 -19.93 21.71
CA LYS A 312 20.74 -20.94 20.78
C LYS A 312 19.37 -21.48 21.15
N GLN A 313 19.20 -21.86 22.42
CA GLN A 313 18.01 -22.58 22.88
C GLN A 313 17.25 -21.76 23.94
N THR A 314 15.93 -21.82 23.88
CA THR A 314 15.06 -21.27 24.93
C THR A 314 15.42 -21.88 26.27
N GLY A 315 15.57 -21.04 27.28
CA GLY A 315 16.02 -21.41 28.61
C GLY A 315 17.53 -21.34 28.83
N ASP A 316 18.35 -21.20 27.78
CA ASP A 316 19.79 -20.98 27.91
C ASP A 316 20.06 -19.71 28.76
N ILE A 317 21.07 -19.76 29.59
CA ILE A 317 21.57 -18.65 30.41
C ILE A 317 22.97 -18.31 29.88
N SER A 318 23.21 -17.03 29.57
CA SER A 318 24.54 -16.56 29.13
C SER A 318 25.55 -16.60 30.26
N ASP A 319 26.83 -16.71 29.94
CA ASP A 319 27.87 -16.34 30.86
C ASP A 319 27.74 -14.85 31.20
N PRO A 320 28.24 -14.41 32.39
CA PRO A 320 28.27 -13.00 32.74
C PRO A 320 29.10 -12.20 31.73
N PHE A 321 28.55 -11.12 31.21
CA PHE A 321 29.23 -10.23 30.25
C PHE A 321 29.04 -8.77 30.66
N GLN A 322 29.91 -7.91 30.17
CA GLN A 322 29.94 -6.50 30.48
C GLN A 322 29.43 -5.65 29.32
N SER A 323 28.73 -4.58 29.63
CA SER A 323 28.39 -3.50 28.74
C SER A 323 28.78 -2.14 29.34
N ASN A 324 28.48 -1.08 28.60
CA ASN A 324 28.69 0.30 29.08
C ASN A 324 27.83 0.70 30.29
N ILE A 325 26.80 -0.08 30.66
CA ILE A 325 25.90 0.22 31.81
C ILE A 325 26.13 -0.72 33.01
N GLY A 326 26.93 -1.75 32.85
CA GLY A 326 27.22 -2.71 33.92
C GLY A 326 27.41 -4.14 33.45
N TRP A 327 27.25 -5.07 34.37
CA TRP A 327 27.36 -6.51 34.14
C TRP A 327 25.98 -7.16 33.97
N HIS A 328 25.86 -8.09 33.04
CA HIS A 328 24.61 -8.75 32.70
C HIS A 328 24.73 -10.27 32.72
N ILE A 329 23.61 -10.92 33.01
CA ILE A 329 23.30 -12.29 32.68
C ILE A 329 21.98 -12.26 31.93
N ILE A 330 21.88 -12.98 30.80
CA ILE A 330 20.66 -13.08 29.99
C ILE A 330 20.14 -14.51 30.01
N ARG A 331 18.82 -14.67 30.09
CA ARG A 331 18.14 -15.93 29.78
C ARG A 331 17.32 -15.73 28.49
N LEU A 332 17.51 -16.63 27.53
CA LEU A 332 16.71 -16.61 26.30
C LEU A 332 15.30 -17.17 26.57
N GLU A 333 14.28 -16.34 26.37
CA GLU A 333 12.88 -16.74 26.55
C GLU A 333 12.29 -17.26 25.24
N LYS A 334 12.55 -16.57 24.12
CA LYS A 334 11.99 -16.95 22.82
C LYS A 334 12.79 -16.38 21.66
N LYS A 335 12.87 -17.13 20.56
CA LYS A 335 13.25 -16.63 19.24
C LYS A 335 12.00 -16.54 18.38
N ILE A 336 11.79 -15.38 17.77
CA ILE A 336 10.63 -15.06 16.96
C ILE A 336 11.12 -14.83 15.53
N PRO A 337 10.90 -15.78 14.61
CA PRO A 337 11.33 -15.62 13.23
C PRO A 337 10.52 -14.52 12.54
N LEU A 338 11.08 -13.96 11.46
CA LEU A 338 10.34 -13.04 10.61
C LEU A 338 9.10 -13.76 10.05
N MET A 339 7.94 -13.12 10.18
CA MET A 339 6.68 -13.67 9.67
C MET A 339 6.66 -13.69 8.14
N PRO A 340 5.89 -14.61 7.51
CA PRO A 340 5.71 -14.64 6.06
C PRO A 340 5.12 -13.34 5.51
N PHE A 341 5.44 -13.02 4.24
CA PHE A 341 4.96 -11.80 3.58
C PHE A 341 3.45 -11.61 3.67
N SER A 342 2.68 -12.68 3.44
CA SER A 342 1.22 -12.66 3.48
C SER A 342 0.63 -12.18 4.82
N GLU A 343 1.35 -12.43 5.92
CA GLU A 343 0.93 -12.00 7.26
C GLU A 343 1.39 -10.57 7.56
N MET A 344 2.55 -10.16 7.05
CA MET A 344 3.12 -8.84 7.27
C MET A 344 2.59 -7.77 6.30
N GLU A 345 2.16 -8.15 5.10
CA GLU A 345 1.77 -7.23 4.04
C GLU A 345 0.77 -6.15 4.49
N PRO A 346 -0.35 -6.47 5.19
CA PRO A 346 -1.32 -5.44 5.59
C PRO A 346 -0.73 -4.42 6.58
N ALA A 347 0.14 -4.87 7.48
CA ALA A 347 0.79 -3.99 8.46
C ALA A 347 1.87 -3.12 7.80
N LEU A 348 2.67 -3.70 6.91
CA LEU A 348 3.67 -2.97 6.12
C LEU A 348 3.00 -1.90 5.24
N LYS A 349 1.94 -2.23 4.51
CA LYS A 349 1.18 -1.26 3.69
C LYS A 349 0.67 -0.09 4.52
N ARG A 350 0.08 -0.35 5.69
CA ARG A 350 -0.37 0.72 6.59
C ARG A 350 0.76 1.62 7.07
N ARG A 351 1.92 1.05 7.39
CA ARG A 351 3.10 1.82 7.83
C ARG A 351 3.67 2.63 6.68
N LEU A 352 3.89 1.99 5.53
CA LEU A 352 4.47 2.62 4.34
C LEU A 352 3.57 3.68 3.70
N SER A 353 2.25 3.56 3.84
CA SER A 353 1.31 4.58 3.31
C SER A 353 1.47 5.96 3.95
N ARG A 354 2.13 6.05 5.11
CA ARG A 354 2.39 7.29 5.87
C ARG A 354 3.88 7.65 5.90
N ASP A 355 4.72 6.86 5.26
CA ASP A 355 6.17 7.01 5.25
C ASP A 355 6.62 7.86 4.05
N GLU A 356 7.69 8.65 4.22
CA GLU A 356 8.30 9.45 3.14
C GLU A 356 8.73 8.60 1.95
N ARG A 357 9.08 7.32 2.18
CA ARG A 357 9.45 6.34 1.14
C ARG A 357 8.42 6.26 0.03
N LEU A 358 7.13 6.33 0.40
CA LEU A 358 6.06 6.27 -0.59
C LEU A 358 6.08 7.47 -1.53
N GLN A 359 6.37 8.67 -1.03
CA GLN A 359 6.44 9.87 -1.86
C GLN A 359 7.64 9.80 -2.81
N ILE A 360 8.80 9.37 -2.31
CA ILE A 360 10.01 9.16 -3.12
C ILE A 360 9.75 8.09 -4.19
N SER A 361 9.12 6.98 -3.82
CA SER A 361 8.77 5.90 -4.75
C SER A 361 7.76 6.34 -5.82
N LYS A 362 6.74 7.11 -5.43
CA LYS A 362 5.77 7.70 -6.37
C LYS A 362 6.44 8.67 -7.34
N GLN A 363 7.33 9.52 -6.84
CA GLN A 363 8.06 10.45 -7.70
C GLN A 363 8.94 9.70 -8.71
N ALA A 364 9.69 8.69 -8.27
CA ALA A 364 10.51 7.87 -9.16
C ALA A 364 9.68 7.16 -10.25
N LEU A 365 8.50 6.67 -9.90
CA LEU A 365 7.56 6.05 -10.84
C LEU A 365 6.98 7.07 -11.82
N SER A 366 6.59 8.25 -11.35
CA SER A 366 6.12 9.36 -12.18
C SER A 366 7.21 9.81 -13.17
N ASP A 367 8.45 9.99 -12.70
CA ASP A 367 9.58 10.36 -13.56
C ASP A 367 9.89 9.28 -14.61
N LYS A 368 9.76 7.99 -14.25
CA LYS A 368 9.90 6.90 -15.22
C LYS A 368 8.81 6.98 -16.28
N ARG A 369 7.54 7.11 -15.89
CA ARG A 369 6.41 7.25 -16.83
C ARG A 369 6.59 8.45 -17.74
N LYS A 370 6.99 9.61 -17.20
CA LYS A 370 7.30 10.80 -18.01
C LYS A 370 8.35 10.52 -19.09
N ARG A 371 9.41 9.77 -18.76
CA ARG A 371 10.41 9.34 -19.76
C ARG A 371 9.82 8.38 -20.80
N ASP A 372 9.08 7.36 -20.37
CA ASP A 372 8.48 6.35 -21.24
C ASP A 372 7.48 6.95 -22.23
N TYR A 373 6.79 8.03 -21.83
CA TYR A 373 5.85 8.79 -22.66
C TYR A 373 6.45 10.05 -23.28
N GLN A 374 7.78 10.17 -23.31
CA GLN A 374 8.50 11.28 -23.97
C GLN A 374 7.97 12.66 -23.54
N PHE A 375 7.77 12.82 -22.23
CA PHE A 375 7.34 14.10 -21.66
C PHE A 375 8.40 15.18 -21.92
N SER A 376 7.97 16.30 -22.49
CA SER A 376 8.82 17.49 -22.73
C SER A 376 8.07 18.75 -22.36
N GLU A 377 8.56 19.51 -21.39
CA GLU A 377 7.92 20.74 -20.93
C GLU A 377 8.57 22.00 -21.52
N ASP A 378 7.77 23.02 -21.81
CA ASP A 378 8.26 24.36 -22.07
C ASP A 378 8.41 25.08 -20.73
N ARG A 379 9.67 25.24 -20.30
CA ARG A 379 10.00 25.86 -19.01
C ARG A 379 9.60 27.31 -18.95
N ILE A 380 9.73 28.05 -20.05
CA ILE A 380 9.40 29.49 -20.09
C ILE A 380 7.89 29.65 -19.90
N VAL A 381 7.09 28.90 -20.66
CA VAL A 381 5.63 28.94 -20.56
C VAL A 381 5.19 28.52 -19.15
N LYS A 382 5.76 27.46 -18.61
CA LYS A 382 5.48 27.01 -17.25
C LYS A 382 5.78 28.08 -16.20
N ASP A 383 6.97 28.66 -16.23
CA ASP A 383 7.40 29.65 -15.26
C ASP A 383 6.53 30.93 -15.33
N ASN A 384 6.11 31.33 -16.53
CA ASN A 384 5.18 32.45 -16.73
C ASN A 384 3.81 32.16 -16.07
N ILE A 385 3.28 30.94 -16.21
CA ILE A 385 2.02 30.57 -15.57
C ILE A 385 2.17 30.45 -14.04
N PHE A 386 3.31 29.92 -13.56
CA PHE A 386 3.58 29.81 -12.13
C PHE A 386 3.69 31.17 -11.46
N ALA A 387 4.21 32.17 -12.16
CA ALA A 387 4.29 33.56 -11.68
C ALA A 387 2.91 34.23 -11.46
N LEU A 388 1.84 33.68 -12.04
CA LEU A 388 0.45 34.14 -11.83
C LEU A 388 -0.20 33.57 -10.55
N ALA A 389 0.51 32.76 -9.79
CA ALA A 389 -0.01 32.20 -8.55
C ALA A 389 -0.12 33.28 -7.46
N ASP A 390 -1.33 33.53 -6.99
CA ASP A 390 -1.62 34.53 -5.96
C ASP A 390 -2.43 33.94 -4.80
N SER A 391 -2.77 34.77 -3.82
CA SER A 391 -3.53 34.36 -2.64
C SER A 391 -4.95 33.85 -2.95
N SER A 392 -5.50 34.11 -4.12
CA SER A 392 -6.81 33.60 -4.53
C SER A 392 -6.76 32.09 -4.81
N LEU A 393 -5.60 31.58 -5.25
CA LEU A 393 -5.39 30.16 -5.53
C LEU A 393 -5.52 29.31 -4.26
N ILE A 394 -4.87 29.71 -3.17
CA ILE A 394 -4.98 29.00 -1.88
C ILE A 394 -6.33 29.19 -1.19
N LYS A 395 -7.17 30.10 -1.70
CA LYS A 395 -8.57 30.27 -1.28
C LYS A 395 -9.56 29.52 -2.18
N GLY A 396 -9.07 28.77 -3.18
CA GLY A 396 -9.90 27.98 -4.10
C GLY A 396 -10.76 28.81 -5.07
N ARG A 397 -10.32 30.02 -5.42
CA ARG A 397 -11.06 30.96 -6.29
C ARG A 397 -10.22 31.68 -7.33
N TRP A 398 -9.07 31.11 -7.65
CA TRP A 398 -8.18 31.67 -8.68
C TRP A 398 -8.84 31.65 -10.06
N LYS A 399 -8.63 32.74 -10.80
CA LYS A 399 -9.08 32.87 -12.19
C LYS A 399 -7.92 33.37 -13.04
N PHE A 400 -7.81 32.83 -14.23
CA PHE A 400 -6.81 33.28 -15.18
C PHE A 400 -7.21 34.64 -15.79
N ASN A 401 -6.31 35.59 -15.74
CA ASN A 401 -6.51 36.96 -16.26
C ASN A 401 -5.60 37.31 -17.46
N GLY A 402 -4.99 36.28 -18.10
CA GLY A 402 -4.14 36.47 -19.29
C GLY A 402 -4.92 36.45 -20.60
N SER A 403 -4.19 36.60 -21.70
CA SER A 403 -4.77 36.61 -23.05
C SER A 403 -5.06 35.23 -23.61
N GLU A 404 -5.85 35.16 -24.69
CA GLU A 404 -6.14 33.88 -25.39
C GLU A 404 -4.90 33.30 -26.05
N GLU A 405 -3.95 34.14 -26.48
CA GLU A 405 -2.66 33.69 -27.05
C GLU A 405 -1.86 32.88 -26.03
N VAL A 406 -1.89 33.28 -24.75
CA VAL A 406 -1.21 32.54 -23.67
C VAL A 406 -1.92 31.19 -23.43
N LYS A 407 -3.25 31.16 -23.48
CA LYS A 407 -4.00 29.90 -23.34
C LYS A 407 -3.67 28.89 -24.43
N ALA A 408 -3.41 29.36 -25.66
CA ALA A 408 -3.08 28.52 -26.80
C ALA A 408 -1.64 27.97 -26.77
N GLN A 409 -0.77 28.49 -25.90
CA GLN A 409 0.62 28.04 -25.81
C GLN A 409 0.70 26.58 -25.35
N THR A 410 1.67 25.85 -25.89
CA THR A 410 1.99 24.48 -25.44
C THR A 410 2.72 24.56 -24.10
N LEU A 411 2.14 23.97 -23.08
CA LEU A 411 2.73 23.89 -21.74
C LEU A 411 3.73 22.73 -21.64
N PHE A 412 3.36 21.61 -22.20
CA PHE A 412 4.22 20.43 -22.39
C PHE A 412 3.67 19.52 -23.50
N SER A 413 4.45 18.53 -23.90
CA SER A 413 4.03 17.51 -24.84
C SER A 413 4.24 16.10 -24.28
N LEU A 414 3.38 15.16 -24.71
CA LEU A 414 3.47 13.72 -24.45
C LEU A 414 3.38 12.98 -25.78
N GLN A 415 4.41 12.19 -26.15
CA GLN A 415 4.46 11.48 -27.44
C GLN A 415 4.10 12.39 -28.63
N ASN A 416 4.66 13.60 -28.63
CA ASN A 416 4.40 14.65 -29.64
C ASN A 416 2.96 15.23 -29.66
N LYS A 417 2.08 14.86 -28.73
CA LYS A 417 0.79 15.53 -28.53
C LYS A 417 0.98 16.73 -27.60
N ALA A 418 0.66 17.91 -28.11
CA ALA A 418 0.72 19.13 -27.29
C ALA A 418 -0.40 19.15 -26.26
N VAL A 419 -0.05 19.58 -25.03
CA VAL A 419 -0.98 19.89 -23.96
C VAL A 419 -0.86 21.38 -23.67
N THR A 420 -1.98 22.10 -23.71
CA THR A 420 -1.99 23.56 -23.69
C THR A 420 -2.15 24.14 -22.29
N VAL A 421 -1.81 25.42 -22.17
CA VAL A 421 -2.09 26.24 -20.97
C VAL A 421 -3.59 26.28 -20.67
N ALA A 422 -4.46 26.32 -21.70
CA ALA A 422 -5.91 26.31 -21.51
C ALA A 422 -6.39 25.05 -20.76
N GLU A 423 -5.84 23.90 -21.07
CA GLU A 423 -6.18 22.63 -20.39
C GLU A 423 -5.74 22.66 -18.92
N PHE A 424 -4.57 23.23 -18.63
CA PHE A 424 -4.09 23.40 -17.26
C PHE A 424 -4.95 24.37 -16.45
N ILE A 425 -5.38 25.50 -17.06
CA ILE A 425 -6.29 26.44 -16.43
C ILE A 425 -7.62 25.76 -16.07
N GLN A 426 -8.19 24.95 -16.97
CA GLN A 426 -9.40 24.17 -16.70
C GLN A 426 -9.18 23.20 -15.53
N TYR A 427 -8.03 22.53 -15.51
CA TYR A 427 -7.68 21.63 -14.40
C TYR A 427 -7.57 22.37 -13.07
N ILE A 428 -6.92 23.54 -13.03
CA ILE A 428 -6.85 24.37 -11.82
C ILE A 428 -8.27 24.71 -11.34
N GLN A 429 -9.12 25.21 -12.23
CA GLN A 429 -10.49 25.62 -11.89
C GLN A 429 -11.34 24.47 -11.33
N ALA A 430 -11.12 23.25 -11.82
CA ALA A 430 -11.83 22.07 -11.36
C ALA A 430 -11.29 21.49 -10.03
N ASN A 431 -9.99 21.70 -9.72
CA ASN A 431 -9.31 21.00 -8.62
C ASN A 431 -8.83 21.92 -7.49
N GLN A 432 -8.89 23.26 -7.68
CA GLN A 432 -8.49 24.18 -6.61
C GLN A 432 -9.45 24.11 -5.41
N SER A 433 -8.89 24.15 -4.21
CA SER A 433 -9.62 24.16 -2.95
C SER A 433 -8.87 24.99 -1.90
N PRO A 434 -9.53 25.47 -0.85
CA PRO A 434 -8.86 26.17 0.24
C PRO A 434 -7.77 25.30 0.87
N THR A 435 -6.56 25.90 1.07
CA THR A 435 -5.41 25.21 1.65
C THR A 435 -4.54 26.17 2.46
N SER A 436 -3.70 25.65 3.35
CA SER A 436 -2.80 26.41 4.22
C SER A 436 -1.36 26.56 3.66
N THR A 437 -1.11 26.10 2.43
CA THR A 437 0.21 26.20 1.79
C THR A 437 0.46 27.57 1.14
N THR A 438 1.64 27.77 0.54
CA THR A 438 1.91 28.99 -0.24
C THR A 438 1.33 28.89 -1.66
N PRO A 439 0.96 30.02 -2.31
CA PRO A 439 0.43 29.99 -3.67
C PRO A 439 1.35 29.28 -4.68
N SER A 440 2.65 29.54 -4.63
CA SER A 440 3.63 28.92 -5.54
C SER A 440 3.74 27.41 -5.33
N LEU A 441 3.74 26.95 -4.08
CA LEU A 441 3.80 25.51 -3.79
C LEU A 441 2.49 24.82 -4.21
N TYR A 442 1.35 25.48 -4.02
CA TYR A 442 0.06 24.93 -4.43
C TYR A 442 -0.06 24.88 -5.97
N MET A 443 0.41 25.92 -6.68
CA MET A 443 0.48 25.89 -8.16
C MET A 443 1.32 24.70 -8.65
N LYS A 444 2.48 24.47 -8.01
CA LYS A 444 3.32 23.30 -8.31
C LYS A 444 2.58 21.99 -8.07
N GLN A 445 1.87 21.85 -6.94
CA GLN A 445 1.10 20.64 -6.64
C GLN A 445 -0.01 20.40 -7.68
N LEU A 446 -0.70 21.44 -8.12
CA LEU A 446 -1.71 21.34 -9.17
C LEU A 446 -1.09 20.96 -10.51
N TYR A 447 0.08 21.50 -10.84
CA TYR A 447 0.80 21.15 -12.06
C TYR A 447 1.30 19.70 -12.03
N ASP A 448 1.85 19.25 -10.91
CA ASP A 448 2.29 17.85 -10.74
C ASP A 448 1.09 16.88 -10.88
N GLY A 449 -0.06 17.20 -10.28
CA GLY A 449 -1.29 16.44 -10.44
C GLY A 449 -1.82 16.43 -11.88
N PHE A 450 -1.79 17.58 -12.55
CA PHE A 450 -2.20 17.69 -13.96
C PHE A 450 -1.30 16.88 -14.89
N THR A 451 0.01 16.96 -14.72
CA THR A 451 0.95 16.18 -15.53
C THR A 451 0.78 14.68 -15.32
N GLU A 452 0.58 14.24 -14.07
CA GLU A 452 0.32 12.83 -13.76
C GLU A 452 -0.99 12.36 -14.42
N GLU A 453 -2.07 13.15 -14.34
CA GLU A 453 -3.34 12.83 -15.00
C GLU A 453 -3.16 12.66 -16.51
N LYS A 454 -2.45 13.58 -17.18
CA LYS A 454 -2.20 13.51 -18.63
C LYS A 454 -1.34 12.30 -19.01
N VAL A 455 -0.33 11.97 -18.21
CA VAL A 455 0.49 10.77 -18.43
C VAL A 455 -0.36 9.51 -18.28
N MET A 456 -1.22 9.43 -17.26
CA MET A 456 -2.13 8.30 -17.06
C MET A 456 -3.17 8.17 -18.18
N MET A 457 -3.64 9.29 -18.73
CA MET A 457 -4.52 9.29 -19.91
C MET A 457 -3.80 8.74 -21.16
N ALA A 458 -2.55 9.14 -21.38
CA ALA A 458 -1.73 8.62 -22.48
C ALA A 458 -1.46 7.11 -22.35
N GLU A 459 -1.21 6.64 -21.12
CA GLU A 459 -1.07 5.21 -20.81
C GLU A 459 -2.36 4.44 -21.18
N GLU A 460 -3.51 4.97 -20.81
CA GLU A 460 -4.79 4.34 -21.12
C GLU A 460 -5.12 4.37 -22.61
N GLU A 461 -4.86 5.47 -23.31
CA GLU A 461 -5.02 5.52 -24.77
C GLU A 461 -4.17 4.43 -25.46
N LYS A 462 -2.98 4.19 -24.96
CA LYS A 462 -2.12 3.10 -25.43
C LYS A 462 -2.77 1.73 -25.15
N LEU A 463 -3.27 1.50 -23.93
CA LEU A 463 -3.95 0.26 -23.58
C LEU A 463 -5.18 0.00 -24.45
N LEU A 464 -6.02 1.01 -24.67
CA LEU A 464 -7.22 0.91 -25.52
C LEU A 464 -6.88 0.58 -26.98
N ARG A 465 -5.70 0.98 -27.46
CA ARG A 465 -5.23 0.69 -28.81
C ARG A 465 -4.59 -0.69 -28.92
N GLU A 466 -3.79 -1.09 -27.94
CA GLU A 466 -2.99 -2.32 -27.98
C GLU A 466 -3.72 -3.55 -27.44
N HIS A 467 -4.80 -3.33 -26.63
CA HIS A 467 -5.57 -4.38 -25.95
C HIS A 467 -7.07 -4.27 -26.23
N PRO A 468 -7.55 -4.80 -27.35
CA PRO A 468 -8.99 -4.78 -27.68
C PRO A 468 -9.88 -5.41 -26.60
N GLU A 469 -9.37 -6.45 -25.91
CA GLU A 469 -10.07 -7.09 -24.79
C GLU A 469 -10.27 -6.14 -23.61
N PHE A 470 -9.30 -5.27 -23.30
CA PHE A 470 -9.44 -4.23 -22.30
C PHE A 470 -10.51 -3.20 -22.69
N LYS A 471 -10.50 -2.77 -23.95
CA LYS A 471 -11.51 -1.84 -24.48
C LYS A 471 -12.91 -2.41 -24.34
N ASN A 472 -13.10 -3.67 -24.76
CA ASN A 472 -14.40 -4.34 -24.67
C ASN A 472 -14.88 -4.44 -23.22
N LEU A 473 -14.00 -4.86 -22.33
CA LEU A 473 -14.29 -5.00 -20.90
C LEU A 473 -14.67 -3.65 -20.27
N LEU A 474 -13.93 -2.59 -20.59
CA LEU A 474 -14.22 -1.23 -20.11
C LEU A 474 -15.59 -0.74 -20.60
N THR A 475 -15.94 -1.03 -21.86
CA THR A 475 -17.25 -0.71 -22.44
C THR A 475 -18.36 -1.48 -21.74
N GLU A 476 -18.18 -2.77 -21.52
CA GLU A 476 -19.16 -3.61 -20.80
C GLU A 476 -19.46 -3.10 -19.39
N TYR A 477 -18.41 -2.72 -18.62
CA TYR A 477 -18.59 -2.17 -17.28
C TYR A 477 -19.32 -0.83 -17.32
N ARG A 478 -18.94 0.07 -18.23
CA ARG A 478 -19.60 1.36 -18.39
C ARG A 478 -21.09 1.20 -18.71
N GLU A 479 -21.42 0.36 -19.66
CA GLU A 479 -22.78 0.06 -20.06
C GLU A 479 -23.57 -0.69 -18.97
N GLY A 480 -22.89 -1.58 -18.22
CA GLY A 480 -23.50 -2.30 -17.09
C GLY A 480 -23.96 -1.36 -15.97
N ILE A 481 -23.13 -0.36 -15.61
CA ILE A 481 -23.50 0.66 -14.61
C ILE A 481 -24.72 1.46 -15.10
N LEU A 482 -24.72 1.90 -16.37
CA LEU A 482 -25.84 2.67 -16.95
C LEU A 482 -27.12 1.86 -16.99
N LEU A 483 -27.02 0.58 -17.38
CA LEU A 483 -28.17 -0.33 -17.36
C LEU A 483 -28.73 -0.47 -15.95
N PHE A 484 -27.88 -0.68 -14.95
CA PHE A 484 -28.29 -0.82 -13.58
C PHE A 484 -29.02 0.44 -13.09
N ASP A 485 -28.41 1.62 -13.30
CA ASP A 485 -28.98 2.89 -12.85
C ASP A 485 -30.34 3.20 -13.50
N ILE A 486 -30.52 2.91 -14.79
CA ILE A 486 -31.82 3.14 -15.45
C ILE A 486 -32.86 2.12 -14.99
N MET A 487 -32.47 0.85 -14.84
CA MET A 487 -33.38 -0.20 -14.37
C MET A 487 -33.78 0.03 -12.89
N GLU A 488 -32.86 0.50 -12.05
CA GLU A 488 -33.16 0.85 -10.68
C GLU A 488 -34.22 1.96 -10.62
N LYS A 489 -34.02 3.04 -11.38
CA LYS A 489 -34.93 4.20 -11.36
C LYS A 489 -36.28 3.95 -12.00
N GLU A 490 -36.28 3.29 -13.17
CA GLU A 490 -37.48 3.22 -14.01
C GLU A 490 -38.28 1.93 -13.82
N VAL A 491 -37.67 0.90 -13.28
CA VAL A 491 -38.33 -0.42 -13.15
C VAL A 491 -38.42 -0.82 -11.67
N TRP A 492 -37.28 -1.01 -11.00
CA TRP A 492 -37.30 -1.67 -9.69
C TRP A 492 -37.86 -0.76 -8.60
N ASN A 493 -37.45 0.51 -8.54
CA ASN A 493 -38.00 1.47 -7.54
C ASN A 493 -39.47 1.74 -7.81
N ARG A 494 -39.86 1.95 -9.07
CA ARG A 494 -41.29 2.14 -9.41
C ARG A 494 -42.12 0.90 -9.06
N ALA A 495 -41.63 -0.29 -9.35
CA ALA A 495 -42.34 -1.51 -8.99
C ALA A 495 -42.43 -1.73 -7.47
N SER A 496 -41.39 -1.32 -6.72
CA SER A 496 -41.41 -1.43 -5.24
C SER A 496 -42.27 -0.36 -4.55
N GLU A 497 -42.47 0.78 -5.19
CA GLU A 497 -43.31 1.88 -4.71
C GLU A 497 -44.79 1.73 -5.11
N ASP A 498 -45.10 0.99 -6.18
CA ASP A 498 -46.46 0.75 -6.66
C ASP A 498 -47.20 -0.30 -5.82
N THR A 499 -47.60 0.08 -4.62
CA THR A 499 -48.34 -0.79 -3.70
C THR A 499 -49.69 -1.25 -4.26
N VAL A 500 -50.32 -0.45 -5.12
CA VAL A 500 -51.58 -0.78 -5.78
C VAL A 500 -51.37 -1.85 -6.84
N GLY A 501 -50.39 -1.68 -7.70
CA GLY A 501 -50.02 -2.68 -8.71
C GLY A 501 -49.57 -3.99 -8.09
N GLN A 502 -48.73 -3.94 -7.03
CA GLN A 502 -48.29 -5.11 -6.28
C GLN A 502 -49.49 -5.91 -5.70
N ARG A 503 -50.44 -5.20 -5.11
CA ARG A 503 -51.66 -5.84 -4.56
C ARG A 503 -52.51 -6.47 -5.65
N LYS A 504 -52.71 -5.77 -6.77
CA LYS A 504 -53.46 -6.29 -7.93
C LYS A 504 -52.76 -7.52 -8.51
N TYR A 505 -51.43 -7.49 -8.65
CA TYR A 505 -50.65 -8.62 -9.14
C TYR A 505 -50.74 -9.82 -8.18
N TYR A 506 -50.62 -9.58 -6.86
CA TYR A 506 -50.74 -10.63 -5.86
C TYR A 506 -52.11 -11.30 -5.90
N GLU A 507 -53.23 -10.53 -5.95
CA GLU A 507 -54.56 -11.09 -6.01
C GLU A 507 -54.78 -11.95 -7.29
N ALA A 508 -54.24 -11.52 -8.44
CA ALA A 508 -54.32 -12.24 -9.69
C ALA A 508 -53.45 -13.54 -9.72
N ASN A 509 -52.39 -13.59 -8.92
CA ASN A 509 -51.43 -14.68 -8.90
C ASN A 509 -51.33 -15.37 -7.53
N LYS A 510 -52.32 -15.27 -6.71
CA LYS A 510 -52.35 -15.71 -5.30
C LYS A 510 -51.98 -17.18 -5.12
N THR A 511 -52.32 -18.03 -6.08
CA THR A 511 -51.96 -19.46 -6.08
C THR A 511 -50.46 -19.71 -6.14
N ASN A 512 -49.70 -18.80 -6.74
CA ASN A 512 -48.25 -18.93 -6.85
C ASN A 512 -47.49 -18.57 -5.55
N TYR A 513 -48.23 -17.96 -4.59
CA TYR A 513 -47.66 -17.49 -3.31
C TYR A 513 -48.20 -18.30 -2.12
N GLN A 514 -48.76 -19.46 -2.37
CA GLN A 514 -49.19 -20.35 -1.28
C GLN A 514 -47.94 -20.93 -0.58
N ALA A 515 -47.81 -20.62 0.68
CA ALA A 515 -46.88 -21.31 1.54
C ALA A 515 -47.48 -22.68 1.89
N GLY A 516 -46.70 -23.73 1.84
CA GLY A 516 -47.09 -25.03 2.35
C GLY A 516 -47.45 -24.95 3.85
N ASP A 517 -47.80 -26.11 4.43
CA ASP A 517 -48.17 -26.21 5.84
C ASP A 517 -47.12 -25.47 6.71
N ARG A 518 -47.64 -24.58 7.56
CA ARG A 518 -46.83 -23.82 8.50
C ARG A 518 -47.21 -24.19 9.92
N VAL A 519 -46.20 -24.23 10.75
CA VAL A 519 -46.38 -24.43 12.20
C VAL A 519 -46.10 -23.10 12.88
N GLU A 520 -47.03 -22.64 13.69
CA GLU A 520 -46.76 -21.61 14.67
C GLU A 520 -46.15 -22.23 15.90
N ALA A 521 -44.93 -21.87 16.21
CA ALA A 521 -44.21 -22.44 17.34
C ALA A 521 -43.68 -21.33 18.25
N ARG A 522 -43.66 -21.60 19.53
CA ARG A 522 -42.97 -20.81 20.54
C ARG A 522 -41.75 -21.58 21.02
N ILE A 523 -40.63 -20.88 21.06
CA ILE A 523 -39.38 -21.50 21.54
C ILE A 523 -39.02 -20.86 22.87
N PHE A 524 -38.82 -21.73 23.86
CA PHE A 524 -38.31 -21.31 25.17
C PHE A 524 -36.89 -21.80 25.32
N THR A 525 -36.00 -20.88 25.70
CA THR A 525 -34.61 -21.20 26.00
C THR A 525 -34.38 -20.96 27.48
N VAL A 526 -33.90 -21.99 28.18
CA VAL A 526 -33.59 -21.93 29.60
C VAL A 526 -32.18 -22.45 29.84
N ALA A 527 -31.55 -21.96 30.91
CA ALA A 527 -30.18 -22.34 31.25
C ALA A 527 -30.08 -23.74 31.89
N ASP A 528 -31.16 -24.25 32.47
CA ASP A 528 -31.17 -25.52 33.19
C ASP A 528 -32.21 -26.49 32.63
N ARG A 529 -31.82 -27.79 32.49
CA ARG A 529 -32.67 -28.85 31.99
C ARG A 529 -33.87 -29.16 32.91
N SER A 530 -33.76 -28.93 34.20
CA SER A 530 -34.82 -29.13 35.18
C SER A 530 -36.02 -28.21 34.94
N ILE A 531 -35.72 -26.94 34.58
CA ILE A 531 -36.77 -25.94 34.30
C ILE A 531 -37.57 -26.31 33.04
N ILE A 532 -36.92 -26.85 32.00
CA ILE A 532 -37.66 -27.34 30.82
C ILE A 532 -38.58 -28.50 31.14
N GLN A 533 -38.13 -29.43 32.01
CA GLN A 533 -38.94 -30.55 32.46
C GLN A 533 -40.16 -30.10 33.27
N GLU A 534 -40.01 -29.07 34.11
CA GLU A 534 -41.12 -28.47 34.87
C GLU A 534 -42.12 -27.80 33.95
N ILE A 535 -41.65 -26.99 32.98
CA ILE A 535 -42.51 -26.34 31.98
C ILE A 535 -43.28 -27.41 31.17
N MET A 536 -42.59 -28.45 30.69
CA MET A 536 -43.25 -29.50 29.94
C MET A 536 -44.30 -30.25 30.78
N ALA A 537 -44.05 -30.47 32.07
CA ALA A 537 -44.98 -31.13 32.97
C ALA A 537 -46.23 -30.25 33.21
N LYS A 538 -46.09 -28.94 33.29
CA LYS A 538 -47.20 -27.96 33.40
C LYS A 538 -48.03 -27.91 32.11
N VAL A 539 -47.38 -27.81 30.95
CA VAL A 539 -48.05 -27.78 29.64
C VAL A 539 -48.81 -29.07 29.38
N ASN A 540 -48.22 -30.23 29.70
CA ASN A 540 -48.87 -31.53 29.55
C ASN A 540 -50.08 -31.72 30.49
N ARG A 541 -50.19 -30.93 31.58
CA ARG A 541 -51.36 -30.88 32.46
C ARG A 541 -52.44 -29.88 31.99
N GLY A 542 -52.21 -29.18 30.88
CA GLY A 542 -53.16 -28.25 30.29
C GLY A 542 -52.95 -26.79 30.68
N ASP A 543 -51.83 -26.47 31.34
CA ASP A 543 -51.49 -25.06 31.64
C ASP A 543 -51.16 -24.30 30.36
N SER A 544 -51.60 -23.05 30.29
CA SER A 544 -51.23 -22.19 29.18
C SER A 544 -49.70 -21.92 29.19
N LEU A 545 -49.05 -21.97 28.01
CA LEU A 545 -47.63 -21.66 27.83
C LEU A 545 -47.22 -20.26 28.36
N ASN A 546 -48.19 -19.36 28.62
CA ASN A 546 -47.92 -18.06 29.21
C ASN A 546 -47.85 -18.10 30.74
N ASN A 547 -48.33 -19.20 31.37
CA ASN A 547 -48.42 -19.38 32.82
C ASN A 547 -47.50 -20.53 33.31
N ALA A 548 -46.85 -21.23 32.44
CA ALA A 548 -45.90 -22.30 32.74
C ALA A 548 -44.48 -21.76 32.94
#